data_a55a5b22adb561ef96781b13234228ab
#
_entry.id   a55a5b22adb561ef96781b13234228ab
#
_cell.length_a   1.000
_cell.length_b   1.000
_cell.length_c   1.000
_cell.angle_alpha   90.00
_cell.angle_beta   90.00
_cell.angle_gamma   90.00
#
_symmetry.space_group_name_H-M   'P 1'
#
loop_
_entity.id
_entity.type
_entity.pdbx_description
1 polymer ?
#
loop_
_entity_poly.entity_id
_entity_poly.type
_entity_poly.pdbx_seq_one_letter_code
_entity_poly.pdbx_strand_id
1 'polypeptide(L)'
;MKGSRKVYLLFFWLFSVSAMAQINTDRMMLMGRNALYYEDYVLSIRRFNMVISAKPYLSEPYFYRGLAKFYLEDYTGAEEDCGAAIDRNPFLPDNYRLRGLCRINLKRYEEAVSDYVKLLEIEPKDESGWHNMTLCYLQLKEYDKAVECIDRMLGYWPQKAPLYTLKAQAYFAQKDTAAAMASIDRALEINP
;
A
#
# COMPACT_ATOMS: atom_id res chain seq x y z
N MET A 1 -2.50 -55.97 -21.23
CA MET A 1 -1.52 -54.89 -21.23
C MET A 1 -1.86 -53.61 -22.04
N LYS A 2 -3.11 -53.41 -22.49
CA LYS A 2 -3.52 -52.19 -23.25
C LYS A 2 -4.06 -51.02 -22.39
N GLY A 3 -4.30 -51.25 -21.08
CA GLY A 3 -4.86 -50.21 -20.19
C GLY A 3 -3.87 -49.23 -19.62
N SER A 4 -2.61 -49.67 -19.38
CA SER A 4 -1.60 -48.84 -18.71
C SER A 4 -1.09 -47.68 -19.59
N ARG A 5 -0.98 -47.90 -20.92
CA ARG A 5 -0.54 -46.83 -21.84
C ARG A 5 -1.49 -45.63 -21.94
N LYS A 6 -2.79 -45.84 -21.82
CA LYS A 6 -3.79 -44.77 -21.87
C LYS A 6 -3.77 -43.91 -20.60
N VAL A 7 -3.48 -44.52 -19.44
CA VAL A 7 -3.38 -43.81 -18.16
C VAL A 7 -2.14 -42.91 -18.15
N TYR A 8 -1.00 -43.39 -18.64
CA TYR A 8 0.23 -42.57 -18.73
C TYR A 8 0.08 -41.41 -19.71
N LEU A 9 -0.63 -41.56 -20.83
CA LEU A 9 -0.87 -40.51 -21.79
C LEU A 9 -1.82 -39.44 -21.20
N LEU A 10 -2.81 -39.83 -20.40
CA LEU A 10 -3.71 -38.89 -19.71
C LEU A 10 -2.97 -38.09 -18.63
N PHE A 11 -2.10 -38.75 -17.85
CA PHE A 11 -1.25 -38.08 -16.86
C PHE A 11 -0.27 -37.11 -17.50
N PHE A 12 0.36 -37.50 -18.60
CA PHE A 12 1.30 -36.66 -19.34
C PHE A 12 0.61 -35.44 -19.95
N TRP A 13 -0.62 -35.61 -20.46
CA TRP A 13 -1.42 -34.52 -21.03
C TRP A 13 -1.88 -33.54 -19.95
N LEU A 14 -2.35 -34.01 -18.80
CA LEU A 14 -2.72 -33.17 -17.65
C LEU A 14 -1.51 -32.40 -17.10
N PHE A 15 -0.34 -33.00 -17.06
CA PHE A 15 0.89 -32.36 -16.58
C PHE A 15 1.38 -31.28 -17.57
N SER A 16 1.30 -31.53 -18.88
CA SER A 16 1.68 -30.56 -19.90
C SER A 16 0.72 -29.36 -19.96
N VAL A 17 -0.59 -29.56 -19.76
CA VAL A 17 -1.58 -28.47 -19.72
C VAL A 17 -1.36 -27.60 -18.48
N SER A 18 -1.07 -28.18 -17.31
CA SER A 18 -0.78 -27.40 -16.11
C SER A 18 0.54 -26.60 -16.22
N ALA A 19 1.58 -27.16 -16.83
CA ALA A 19 2.84 -26.47 -17.08
C ALA A 19 2.69 -25.31 -18.09
N MET A 20 1.87 -25.48 -19.13
CA MET A 20 1.54 -24.39 -20.06
C MET A 20 0.70 -23.30 -19.41
N ALA A 21 -0.22 -23.63 -18.50
CA ALA A 21 -0.98 -22.67 -17.74
C ALA A 21 -0.09 -21.85 -16.80
N GLN A 22 0.92 -22.49 -16.20
CA GLN A 22 1.89 -21.83 -15.33
C GLN A 22 2.78 -20.82 -16.09
N ILE A 23 3.32 -21.21 -17.22
CA ILE A 23 4.11 -20.33 -18.10
C ILE A 23 3.28 -19.13 -18.53
N ASN A 24 2.00 -19.33 -18.81
CA ASN A 24 1.11 -18.26 -19.24
C ASN A 24 0.82 -17.24 -18.11
N THR A 25 0.60 -17.69 -16.86
CA THR A 25 0.36 -16.77 -15.73
C THR A 25 1.56 -15.90 -15.40
N ASP A 26 2.77 -16.45 -15.40
CA ASP A 26 3.99 -15.71 -15.11
C ASP A 26 4.27 -14.66 -16.20
N ARG A 27 4.01 -15.02 -17.47
CA ARG A 27 4.05 -14.08 -18.58
C ARG A 27 2.99 -12.98 -18.43
N MET A 28 1.76 -13.30 -18.01
CA MET A 28 0.71 -12.29 -17.79
C MET A 28 1.06 -11.36 -16.63
N MET A 29 1.66 -11.87 -15.54
CA MET A 29 2.19 -11.03 -14.45
C MET A 29 3.22 -10.04 -14.96
N LEU A 30 4.22 -10.51 -15.71
CA LEU A 30 5.24 -9.63 -16.29
C LEU A 30 4.63 -8.58 -17.22
N MET A 31 3.72 -8.99 -18.13
CA MET A 31 3.05 -8.05 -19.04
C MET A 31 2.18 -7.03 -18.29
N GLY A 32 1.51 -7.45 -17.20
CA GLY A 32 0.73 -6.56 -16.35
C GLY A 32 1.60 -5.51 -15.67
N ARG A 33 2.73 -5.90 -15.10
CA ARG A 33 3.69 -4.98 -14.48
C ARG A 33 4.33 -4.03 -15.50
N ASN A 34 4.68 -4.52 -16.68
CA ASN A 34 5.18 -3.66 -17.76
C ASN A 34 4.13 -2.64 -18.21
N ALA A 35 2.88 -3.06 -18.39
CA ALA A 35 1.79 -2.16 -18.72
C ALA A 35 1.60 -1.08 -17.64
N LEU A 36 1.69 -1.47 -16.35
CA LEU A 36 1.64 -0.54 -15.22
C LEU A 36 2.80 0.48 -15.28
N TYR A 37 4.01 0.01 -15.55
CA TYR A 37 5.19 0.87 -15.68
C TYR A 37 5.08 1.90 -16.81
N TYR A 38 4.46 1.51 -17.94
CA TYR A 38 4.18 2.40 -19.08
C TYR A 38 2.83 3.12 -18.99
N GLU A 39 2.22 3.13 -17.79
CA GLU A 39 0.97 3.82 -17.48
C GLU A 39 -0.26 3.33 -18.29
N ASP A 40 -0.17 2.16 -18.95
CA ASP A 40 -1.33 1.51 -19.55
C ASP A 40 -2.10 0.70 -18.47
N TYR A 41 -2.77 1.44 -17.60
CA TYR A 41 -3.47 0.86 -16.45
C TYR A 41 -4.60 -0.08 -16.87
N VAL A 42 -5.28 0.21 -17.99
CA VAL A 42 -6.36 -0.65 -18.50
C VAL A 42 -5.82 -1.99 -18.96
N LEU A 43 -4.72 -2.01 -19.70
CA LEU A 43 -4.06 -3.24 -20.10
C LEU A 43 -3.52 -4.00 -18.89
N SER A 44 -2.93 -3.29 -17.94
CA SER A 44 -2.44 -3.84 -16.67
C SER A 44 -3.54 -4.60 -15.94
N ILE A 45 -4.70 -3.97 -15.71
CA ILE A 45 -5.88 -4.60 -15.08
C ILE A 45 -6.32 -5.86 -15.83
N ARG A 46 -6.39 -5.81 -17.17
CA ARG A 46 -6.76 -6.99 -17.97
C ARG A 46 -5.79 -8.15 -17.76
N ARG A 47 -4.49 -7.90 -17.69
CA ARG A 47 -3.47 -8.93 -17.46
C ARG A 47 -3.59 -9.54 -16.07
N PHE A 48 -3.77 -8.72 -15.03
CA PHE A 48 -3.95 -9.22 -13.68
C PHE A 48 -5.28 -9.97 -13.50
N ASN A 49 -6.36 -9.58 -14.18
CA ASN A 49 -7.61 -10.35 -14.22
C ASN A 49 -7.39 -11.78 -14.73
N MET A 50 -6.56 -11.95 -15.77
CA MET A 50 -6.24 -13.29 -16.30
C MET A 50 -5.45 -14.12 -15.27
N VAL A 51 -4.51 -13.49 -14.55
CA VAL A 51 -3.74 -14.19 -13.50
C VAL A 51 -4.65 -14.58 -12.34
N ILE A 52 -5.51 -13.66 -11.87
CA ILE A 52 -6.45 -13.89 -10.78
C ILE A 52 -7.42 -15.02 -11.12
N SER A 53 -7.93 -15.07 -12.36
CA SER A 53 -8.81 -16.13 -12.80
C SER A 53 -8.14 -17.50 -12.80
N ALA A 54 -6.85 -17.56 -13.12
CA ALA A 54 -6.07 -18.81 -13.15
C ALA A 54 -5.54 -19.21 -11.77
N LYS A 55 -5.14 -18.23 -10.94
CA LYS A 55 -4.49 -18.42 -9.64
C LYS A 55 -5.08 -17.45 -8.60
N PRO A 56 -6.32 -17.64 -8.15
CA PRO A 56 -7.00 -16.69 -7.27
C PRO A 56 -6.42 -16.61 -5.84
N TYR A 57 -5.51 -17.52 -5.48
CA TYR A 57 -4.87 -17.58 -4.18
C TYR A 57 -3.61 -16.70 -4.06
N LEU A 58 -3.10 -16.14 -5.16
CA LEU A 58 -1.94 -15.25 -5.13
C LEU A 58 -2.33 -13.85 -4.65
N SER A 59 -1.56 -13.25 -3.74
CA SER A 59 -1.75 -11.89 -3.26
C SER A 59 -1.31 -10.85 -4.30
N GLU A 60 -0.17 -11.08 -4.94
CA GLU A 60 0.52 -10.13 -5.81
C GLU A 60 -0.34 -9.56 -6.96
N PRO A 61 -1.12 -10.36 -7.73
CA PRO A 61 -1.91 -9.80 -8.83
C PRO A 61 -3.06 -8.90 -8.35
N TYR A 62 -3.59 -9.11 -7.15
CA TYR A 62 -4.58 -8.22 -6.57
C TYR A 62 -3.94 -6.88 -6.19
N PHE A 63 -2.76 -6.90 -5.55
CA PHE A 63 -2.01 -5.69 -5.24
C PHE A 63 -1.76 -4.82 -6.49
N TYR A 64 -1.18 -5.40 -7.54
CA TYR A 64 -0.89 -4.65 -8.76
C TYR A 64 -2.15 -4.20 -9.50
N ARG A 65 -3.24 -4.98 -9.46
CA ARG A 65 -4.53 -4.53 -10.02
C ARG A 65 -5.10 -3.37 -9.22
N GLY A 66 -5.03 -3.43 -7.90
CA GLY A 66 -5.39 -2.35 -7.00
C GLY A 66 -4.57 -1.09 -7.27
N LEU A 67 -3.25 -1.22 -7.47
CA LEU A 67 -2.37 -0.11 -7.80
C LEU A 67 -2.75 0.52 -9.16
N ALA A 68 -3.06 -0.29 -10.18
CA ALA A 68 -3.54 0.22 -11.47
C ALA A 68 -4.88 0.95 -11.36
N LYS A 69 -5.81 0.44 -10.55
CA LYS A 69 -7.08 1.11 -10.25
C LYS A 69 -6.88 2.42 -9.48
N PHE A 70 -5.94 2.44 -8.52
CA PHE A 70 -5.60 3.65 -7.78
C PHE A 70 -5.14 4.77 -8.71
N TYR A 71 -4.29 4.47 -9.70
CA TYR A 71 -3.86 5.47 -10.69
C TYR A 71 -4.99 5.91 -11.64
N LEU A 72 -6.04 5.10 -11.79
CA LEU A 72 -7.27 5.48 -12.49
C LEU A 72 -8.30 6.18 -11.57
N GLU A 73 -7.90 6.50 -10.33
CA GLU A 73 -8.75 7.12 -9.31
C GLU A 73 -9.96 6.24 -8.87
N ASP A 74 -9.99 4.96 -9.26
CA ASP A 74 -10.94 3.98 -8.72
C ASP A 74 -10.48 3.53 -7.33
N TYR A 75 -10.58 4.43 -6.36
CA TYR A 75 -10.13 4.18 -4.99
C TYR A 75 -10.91 3.08 -4.29
N THR A 76 -12.21 2.95 -4.59
CA THR A 76 -13.05 1.88 -4.03
C THR A 76 -12.61 0.51 -4.55
N GLY A 77 -12.47 0.36 -5.85
CA GLY A 77 -12.01 -0.90 -6.44
C GLY A 77 -10.56 -1.23 -6.09
N ALA A 78 -9.71 -0.20 -5.87
CA ALA A 78 -8.34 -0.39 -5.38
C ALA A 78 -8.32 -0.88 -3.93
N GLU A 79 -9.17 -0.32 -3.06
CA GLU A 79 -9.31 -0.74 -1.67
C GLU A 79 -9.75 -2.21 -1.56
N GLU A 80 -10.76 -2.62 -2.36
CA GLU A 80 -11.23 -4.01 -2.42
C GLU A 80 -10.10 -4.97 -2.83
N ASP A 81 -9.32 -4.61 -3.84
CA ASP A 81 -8.17 -5.39 -4.29
C ASP A 81 -7.07 -5.47 -3.23
N CYS A 82 -6.75 -4.38 -2.54
CA CYS A 82 -5.83 -4.39 -1.42
C CYS A 82 -6.34 -5.29 -0.28
N GLY A 83 -7.62 -5.24 0.05
CA GLY A 83 -8.26 -6.14 1.02
C GLY A 83 -8.05 -7.60 0.62
N ALA A 84 -8.37 -7.95 -0.63
CA ALA A 84 -8.17 -9.29 -1.16
C ALA A 84 -6.70 -9.74 -1.15
N ALA A 85 -5.75 -8.80 -1.34
CA ALA A 85 -4.32 -9.07 -1.25
C ALA A 85 -3.89 -9.34 0.20
N ILE A 86 -4.38 -8.56 1.17
CA ILE A 86 -4.11 -8.72 2.61
C ILE A 86 -4.64 -10.07 3.12
N ASP A 87 -5.85 -10.46 2.74
CA ASP A 87 -6.44 -11.75 3.13
C ASP A 87 -5.57 -12.94 2.71
N ARG A 88 -4.80 -12.80 1.61
CA ARG A 88 -3.90 -13.83 1.09
C ARG A 88 -2.51 -13.76 1.68
N ASN A 89 -2.02 -12.58 1.94
CA ASN A 89 -0.72 -12.35 2.59
C ASN A 89 -0.77 -11.08 3.46
N PRO A 90 -1.02 -11.23 4.77
CA PRO A 90 -1.12 -10.12 5.71
C PRO A 90 0.23 -9.50 6.12
N PHE A 91 1.35 -10.05 5.64
CA PHE A 91 2.70 -9.60 6.02
C PHE A 91 3.35 -8.66 4.99
N LEU A 92 2.61 -8.27 3.94
CA LEU A 92 3.10 -7.34 2.93
C LEU A 92 2.70 -5.90 3.26
N PRO A 93 3.65 -5.04 3.67
CA PRO A 93 3.37 -3.67 4.11
C PRO A 93 2.75 -2.81 3.00
N ASP A 94 3.15 -3.03 1.74
CA ASP A 94 2.63 -2.28 0.59
C ASP A 94 1.12 -2.39 0.42
N ASN A 95 0.51 -3.52 0.80
CA ASN A 95 -0.93 -3.69 0.73
C ASN A 95 -1.67 -2.74 1.68
N TYR A 96 -1.16 -2.58 2.91
CA TYR A 96 -1.70 -1.64 3.89
C TYR A 96 -1.44 -0.20 3.48
N ARG A 97 -0.23 0.09 2.97
CA ARG A 97 0.12 1.43 2.47
C ARG A 97 -0.84 1.89 1.37
N LEU A 98 -1.06 1.05 0.36
CA LEU A 98 -1.96 1.38 -0.75
C LEU A 98 -3.42 1.47 -0.28
N ARG A 99 -3.90 0.55 0.58
CA ARG A 99 -5.27 0.61 1.11
C ARG A 99 -5.49 1.87 1.95
N GLY A 100 -4.53 2.24 2.79
CA GLY A 100 -4.55 3.47 3.55
C GLY A 100 -4.63 4.71 2.66
N LEU A 101 -3.86 4.76 1.56
CA LEU A 101 -3.95 5.84 0.56
C LEU A 101 -5.32 5.88 -0.12
N CYS A 102 -5.91 4.74 -0.48
CA CYS A 102 -7.27 4.69 -1.01
C CYS A 102 -8.27 5.30 -0.02
N ARG A 103 -8.19 4.92 1.25
CA ARG A 103 -9.06 5.39 2.33
C ARG A 103 -8.90 6.89 2.61
N ILE A 104 -7.69 7.44 2.51
CA ILE A 104 -7.47 8.89 2.58
C ILE A 104 -8.22 9.60 1.44
N ASN A 105 -8.10 9.11 0.21
CA ASN A 105 -8.80 9.71 -0.94
C ASN A 105 -10.34 9.59 -0.80
N LEU A 106 -10.81 8.53 -0.16
CA LEU A 106 -12.23 8.34 0.19
C LEU A 106 -12.64 9.10 1.46
N LYS A 107 -11.73 9.86 2.10
CA LYS A 107 -11.93 10.61 3.36
C LYS A 107 -12.29 9.70 4.56
N ARG A 108 -11.91 8.46 4.52
CA ARG A 108 -12.14 7.45 5.58
C ARG A 108 -10.89 7.36 6.46
N TYR A 109 -10.61 8.45 7.20
CA TYR A 109 -9.35 8.68 7.88
C TYR A 109 -9.09 7.71 9.05
N GLU A 110 -10.12 7.35 9.84
CA GLU A 110 -9.99 6.38 10.93
C GLU A 110 -9.58 4.99 10.43
N GLU A 111 -10.16 4.58 9.30
CA GLU A 111 -9.82 3.30 8.68
C GLU A 111 -8.40 3.34 8.06
N ALA A 112 -8.00 4.48 7.49
CA ALA A 112 -6.64 4.70 7.00
C ALA A 112 -5.61 4.61 8.14
N VAL A 113 -5.89 5.21 9.30
CA VAL A 113 -5.05 5.09 10.51
C VAL A 113 -4.85 3.62 10.87
N SER A 114 -5.93 2.82 10.84
CA SER A 114 -5.84 1.38 11.16
C SER A 114 -4.88 0.64 10.21
N ASP A 115 -4.84 1.01 8.93
CA ASP A 115 -3.90 0.44 7.96
C ASP A 115 -2.46 0.89 8.23
N TYR A 116 -2.24 2.17 8.53
CA TYR A 116 -0.90 2.67 8.84
C TYR A 116 -0.36 2.10 10.16
N VAL A 117 -1.21 1.83 11.15
CA VAL A 117 -0.80 1.09 12.34
C VAL A 117 -0.25 -0.30 11.94
N LYS A 118 -0.97 -1.04 11.07
CA LYS A 118 -0.51 -2.35 10.58
C LYS A 118 0.77 -2.26 9.75
N LEU A 119 0.89 -1.26 8.89
CA LEU A 119 2.12 -0.97 8.16
C LEU A 119 3.30 -0.78 9.13
N LEU A 120 3.13 0.06 10.14
CA LEU A 120 4.19 0.43 11.09
C LEU A 120 4.51 -0.67 12.12
N GLU A 121 3.61 -1.64 12.34
CA GLU A 121 3.93 -2.88 13.05
C GLU A 121 4.93 -3.74 12.27
N ILE A 122 4.86 -3.73 10.93
CA ILE A 122 5.75 -4.49 10.04
C ILE A 122 7.03 -3.70 9.74
N GLU A 123 6.89 -2.41 9.41
CA GLU A 123 7.97 -1.49 9.06
C GLU A 123 7.98 -0.27 9.99
N PRO A 124 8.53 -0.37 11.21
CA PRO A 124 8.46 0.71 12.22
C PRO A 124 9.11 2.04 11.81
N LYS A 125 10.00 2.01 10.80
CA LYS A 125 10.71 3.19 10.28
C LYS A 125 10.19 3.65 8.92
N ASP A 126 9.00 3.20 8.51
CA ASP A 126 8.41 3.70 7.27
C ASP A 126 7.97 5.16 7.45
N GLU A 127 8.72 6.06 6.84
CA GLU A 127 8.48 7.50 6.94
C GLU A 127 7.13 7.89 6.34
N SER A 128 6.77 7.29 5.21
CA SER A 128 5.51 7.60 4.51
C SER A 128 4.29 7.17 5.32
N GLY A 129 4.39 6.03 6.00
CA GLY A 129 3.36 5.53 6.91
C GLY A 129 3.11 6.47 8.08
N TRP A 130 4.18 6.89 8.77
CA TRP A 130 4.09 7.88 9.85
C TRP A 130 3.50 9.20 9.36
N HIS A 131 4.00 9.72 8.23
CA HIS A 131 3.53 10.97 7.65
C HIS A 131 2.04 10.92 7.33
N ASN A 132 1.59 9.90 6.61
CA ASN A 132 0.19 9.75 6.22
C ASN A 132 -0.72 9.53 7.44
N MET A 133 -0.27 8.77 8.44
CA MET A 133 -0.99 8.62 9.71
C MET A 133 -1.14 9.96 10.43
N THR A 134 -0.08 10.78 10.47
CA THR A 134 -0.12 12.14 11.01
C THR A 134 -1.15 13.00 10.28
N LEU A 135 -1.15 12.97 8.94
CA LEU A 135 -2.15 13.71 8.14
C LEU A 135 -3.58 13.25 8.45
N CYS A 136 -3.81 11.94 8.62
CA CYS A 136 -5.11 11.43 9.02
C CYS A 136 -5.55 12.01 10.38
N TYR A 137 -4.68 12.01 11.39
CA TYR A 137 -5.01 12.59 12.70
C TYR A 137 -5.26 14.09 12.64
N LEU A 138 -4.54 14.84 11.79
CA LEU A 138 -4.82 16.26 11.56
C LEU A 138 -6.22 16.47 10.95
N GLN A 139 -6.63 15.64 9.99
CA GLN A 139 -7.97 15.70 9.38
C GLN A 139 -9.06 15.34 10.38
N LEU A 140 -8.80 14.39 11.28
CA LEU A 140 -9.68 14.02 12.38
C LEU A 140 -9.71 15.03 13.53
N LYS A 141 -8.85 16.06 13.47
CA LYS A 141 -8.63 17.05 14.54
C LYS A 141 -8.13 16.42 15.85
N GLU A 142 -7.53 15.26 15.77
CA GLU A 142 -6.87 14.57 16.88
C GLU A 142 -5.41 15.03 17.00
N TYR A 143 -5.23 16.30 17.27
CA TYR A 143 -3.94 16.99 17.19
C TYR A 143 -2.88 16.41 18.12
N ASP A 144 -3.27 15.97 19.33
CA ASP A 144 -2.34 15.33 20.27
C ASP A 144 -1.72 14.06 19.69
N LYS A 145 -2.54 13.24 19.03
CA LYS A 145 -2.06 12.04 18.34
C LYS A 145 -1.18 12.37 17.13
N ALA A 146 -1.51 13.45 16.41
CA ALA A 146 -0.65 13.93 15.33
C ALA A 146 0.73 14.35 15.85
N VAL A 147 0.78 15.08 16.97
CA VAL A 147 2.05 15.48 17.62
C VAL A 147 2.82 14.25 18.10
N GLU A 148 2.15 13.25 18.72
CA GLU A 148 2.79 12.01 19.14
C GLU A 148 3.44 11.26 17.93
N CYS A 149 2.75 11.17 16.80
CA CYS A 149 3.32 10.58 15.59
C CYS A 149 4.57 11.32 15.14
N ILE A 150 4.54 12.66 15.14
CA ILE A 150 5.69 13.48 14.76
C ILE A 150 6.85 13.28 15.74
N ASP A 151 6.58 13.19 17.03
CA ASP A 151 7.60 12.93 18.03
C ASP A 151 8.25 11.56 17.86
N ARG A 152 7.49 10.55 17.47
CA ARG A 152 8.03 9.24 17.07
C ARG A 152 8.93 9.36 15.84
N MET A 153 8.52 10.13 14.83
CA MET A 153 9.36 10.40 13.65
C MET A 153 10.65 11.13 14.04
N LEU A 154 10.58 12.14 14.91
CA LEU A 154 11.74 12.87 15.40
C LEU A 154 12.69 11.99 16.24
N GLY A 155 12.17 10.95 16.88
CA GLY A 155 12.99 9.93 17.53
C GLY A 155 13.87 9.14 16.53
N TYR A 156 13.39 8.95 15.29
CA TYR A 156 14.16 8.31 14.22
C TYR A 156 15.01 9.31 13.44
N TRP A 157 14.51 10.53 13.22
CA TRP A 157 15.15 11.55 12.37
C TRP A 157 15.20 12.92 13.07
N PRO A 158 16.02 13.09 14.13
CA PRO A 158 15.99 14.29 15.00
C PRO A 158 16.45 15.57 14.33
N GLN A 159 17.16 15.48 13.20
CA GLN A 159 17.65 16.63 12.44
C GLN A 159 16.84 16.92 11.17
N LYS A 160 15.60 16.46 11.11
CA LYS A 160 14.74 16.64 9.94
C LYS A 160 13.85 17.87 10.12
N ALA A 161 14.30 19.04 9.66
CA ALA A 161 13.59 20.32 9.78
C ALA A 161 12.10 20.27 9.36
N PRO A 162 11.70 19.59 8.24
CA PRO A 162 10.28 19.47 7.86
C PRO A 162 9.37 18.86 8.93
N LEU A 163 9.89 18.00 9.82
CA LEU A 163 9.07 17.43 10.89
C LEU A 163 8.71 18.46 11.96
N TYR A 164 9.63 19.38 12.27
CA TYR A 164 9.35 20.48 13.18
C TYR A 164 8.34 21.46 12.56
N THR A 165 8.41 21.70 11.26
CA THR A 165 7.38 22.50 10.56
C THR A 165 6.00 21.83 10.63
N LEU A 166 5.93 20.51 10.42
CA LEU A 166 4.70 19.75 10.56
C LEU A 166 4.18 19.79 12.01
N LYS A 167 5.08 19.73 13.00
CA LYS A 167 4.75 19.86 14.43
C LYS A 167 4.17 21.22 14.75
N ALA A 168 4.77 22.28 14.21
CA ALA A 168 4.24 23.64 14.34
C ALA A 168 2.82 23.77 13.76
N GLN A 169 2.55 23.17 12.60
CA GLN A 169 1.21 23.16 12.00
C GLN A 169 0.19 22.47 12.93
N ALA A 170 0.54 21.35 13.55
CA ALA A 170 -0.31 20.66 14.51
C ALA A 170 -0.61 21.56 15.73
N TYR A 171 0.39 22.20 16.31
CA TYR A 171 0.19 23.12 17.43
C TYR A 171 -0.62 24.38 17.06
N PHE A 172 -0.42 24.94 15.87
CA PHE A 172 -1.27 26.04 15.40
C PHE A 172 -2.75 25.62 15.30
N ALA A 173 -3.00 24.40 14.83
CA ALA A 173 -4.35 23.86 14.77
C ALA A 173 -4.96 23.64 16.16
N GLN A 174 -4.16 23.35 17.17
CA GLN A 174 -4.54 23.32 18.60
C GLN A 174 -4.70 24.71 19.22
N LYS A 175 -4.32 25.76 18.49
CA LYS A 175 -4.20 27.15 19.00
C LYS A 175 -3.11 27.35 20.06
N ASP A 176 -2.16 26.43 20.18
CA ASP A 176 -0.97 26.57 21.01
C ASP A 176 0.12 27.29 20.21
N THR A 177 0.02 28.62 20.18
CA THR A 177 0.97 29.47 19.44
C THR A 177 2.38 29.38 20.00
N ALA A 178 2.54 29.22 21.32
CA ALA A 178 3.85 29.16 21.97
C ALA A 178 4.61 27.90 21.54
N ALA A 179 3.99 26.73 21.61
CA ALA A 179 4.59 25.48 21.17
C ALA A 179 4.84 25.45 19.64
N ALA A 180 3.96 26.09 18.86
CA ALA A 180 4.14 26.22 17.42
C ALA A 180 5.40 27.06 17.10
N MET A 181 5.57 28.22 17.73
CA MET A 181 6.76 29.08 17.53
C MET A 181 8.03 28.38 17.95
N ALA A 182 8.08 27.70 19.10
CA ALA A 182 9.22 26.91 19.51
C ALA A 182 9.61 25.82 18.49
N SER A 183 8.61 25.22 17.85
CA SER A 183 8.83 24.22 16.79
C SER A 183 9.40 24.86 15.52
N ILE A 184 8.96 26.07 15.15
CA ILE A 184 9.49 26.83 14.01
C ILE A 184 10.94 27.22 14.28
N ASP A 185 11.25 27.75 15.47
CA ASP A 185 12.61 28.13 15.85
C ASP A 185 13.54 26.92 15.70
N ARG A 186 13.10 25.76 16.17
CA ARG A 186 13.87 24.52 16.01
C ARG A 186 14.07 24.11 14.55
N ALA A 187 13.08 24.30 13.70
CA ALA A 187 13.23 24.03 12.26
C ALA A 187 14.26 24.96 11.62
N LEU A 188 14.26 26.25 11.99
CA LEU A 188 15.21 27.26 11.49
C LEU A 188 16.63 27.04 12.02
N GLU A 189 16.82 26.53 13.24
CA GLU A 189 18.13 26.15 13.75
C GLU A 189 18.80 25.05 12.92
N ILE A 190 17.98 24.12 12.38
CA ILE A 190 18.44 22.97 11.58
C ILE A 190 18.68 23.40 10.13
N ASN A 191 17.81 24.22 9.59
CA ASN A 191 17.86 24.69 8.21
C ASN A 191 17.42 26.16 8.16
N PRO A 192 18.39 27.09 8.33
CA PRO A 192 18.15 28.55 8.34
C PRO A 192 17.71 29.11 6.97
#